data_cddeb4cd96a9251c15b4b672e15eef21
#
_entry.id   cddeb4cd96a9251c15b4b672e15eef21
#
_cell.length_a   1.000
_cell.length_b   1.000
_cell.length_c   1.000
_cell.angle_alpha   90.00
_cell.angle_beta   90.00
_cell.angle_gamma   90.00
#
_symmetry.space_group_name_H-M   'P 1'
#
loop_
_entity.id
_entity.type
_entity.pdbx_description
1 polymer ?
#
loop_
_entity_poly.entity_id
_entity_poly.type
_entity_poly.pdbx_seq_one_letter_code
_entity_poly.pdbx_strand_id
1 'polypeptide(L)'
;VLLVRKILKTILPNHKILYNDRIPYLEPNDYEISVTHSFPYAALAISKNKIGIDIEPFNSKIARIQHKFLQEEESHFIEKNKEVAYLTVIWSLKESLYKIHHSNYWSLKKHYEVKPFRLDFPFNILCRVHDDKVSDLYKARVEFFENYCFTIVD
;
A
#
# COMPACT_ATOMS: atom_id res chain seq x y z
N VAL A 1 12.37 -5.64 10.27
CA VAL A 1 11.73 -6.81 10.94
C VAL A 1 11.83 -6.72 12.46
N LEU A 2 12.99 -6.44 13.03
CA LEU A 2 13.15 -6.36 14.48
C LEU A 2 12.32 -5.24 15.13
N LEU A 3 12.31 -4.07 14.52
CA LEU A 3 11.54 -2.91 14.98
C LEU A 3 10.03 -3.20 15.01
N VAL A 4 9.50 -3.79 13.97
CA VAL A 4 8.07 -4.15 13.86
C VAL A 4 7.68 -5.15 14.97
N ARG A 5 8.53 -6.12 15.27
CA ARG A 5 8.30 -7.06 16.39
C ARG A 5 8.31 -6.38 17.76
N LYS A 6 9.14 -5.36 17.94
CA LYS A 6 9.13 -4.56 19.17
C LYS A 6 7.85 -3.75 19.30
N ILE A 7 7.39 -3.13 18.19
CA ILE A 7 6.12 -2.40 18.16
C ILE A 7 4.97 -3.34 18.51
N LEU A 8 4.90 -4.52 17.89
CA LEU A 8 3.85 -5.50 18.19
C LEU A 8 3.82 -5.86 19.67
N LYS A 9 4.97 -6.14 20.29
CA LYS A 9 5.01 -6.51 21.70
C LYS A 9 4.50 -5.43 22.64
N THR A 10 4.59 -4.18 22.25
CA THR A 10 4.04 -3.05 23.02
C THR A 10 2.50 -3.01 22.97
N ILE A 11 1.92 -3.40 21.84
CA ILE A 11 0.47 -3.31 21.58
C ILE A 11 -0.23 -4.63 21.92
N LEU A 12 0.34 -5.75 21.49
CA LEU A 12 -0.18 -7.10 21.67
C LEU A 12 0.92 -8.03 22.21
N PRO A 13 1.20 -7.97 23.53
CA PRO A 13 2.38 -8.66 24.12
C PRO A 13 2.33 -10.19 23.98
N ASN A 14 1.14 -10.77 23.87
CA ASN A 14 0.94 -12.22 23.74
C ASN A 14 0.93 -12.72 22.29
N HIS A 15 1.09 -11.83 21.31
CA HIS A 15 1.11 -12.17 19.91
C HIS A 15 2.52 -12.26 19.34
N LYS A 16 2.65 -13.07 18.28
CA LYS A 16 3.89 -13.18 17.50
C LYS A 16 3.57 -12.98 16.01
N ILE A 17 4.50 -12.36 15.29
CA ILE A 17 4.43 -12.28 13.82
C ILE A 17 5.14 -13.51 13.26
N LEU A 18 4.41 -14.28 12.50
CA LEU A 18 4.90 -15.40 11.69
C LEU A 18 4.74 -15.08 10.20
N TYR A 19 5.35 -15.86 9.35
CA TYR A 19 5.31 -15.65 7.89
C TYR A 19 4.97 -16.96 7.19
N ASN A 20 4.06 -16.87 6.24
CA ASN A 20 3.79 -17.91 5.26
C ASN A 20 4.13 -17.33 3.87
N ASP A 21 5.19 -17.81 3.23
CA ASP A 21 5.66 -17.31 1.93
C ASP A 21 5.73 -15.78 1.82
N ARG A 22 6.34 -15.10 2.77
CA ARG A 22 6.46 -13.62 2.88
C ARG A 22 5.20 -12.90 3.34
N ILE A 23 4.08 -13.59 3.51
CA ILE A 23 2.85 -13.01 4.03
C ILE A 23 2.92 -13.03 5.56
N PRO A 24 2.89 -11.88 6.25
CA PRO A 24 2.87 -11.85 7.71
C PRO A 24 1.48 -12.22 8.23
N TYR A 25 1.46 -12.96 9.33
CA TYR A 25 0.23 -13.24 10.09
C TYR A 25 0.55 -13.28 11.59
N LEU A 26 -0.48 -13.16 12.41
CA LEU A 26 -0.34 -13.24 13.87
C LEU A 26 -0.63 -14.64 14.41
N GLU A 27 0.04 -14.97 15.48
CA GLU A 27 -0.28 -16.11 16.34
C GLU A 27 -0.46 -15.57 17.78
N PRO A 28 -1.68 -15.66 18.39
CA PRO A 28 -2.96 -16.14 17.79
C PRO A 28 -3.41 -15.34 16.57
N ASN A 29 -4.10 -16.01 15.64
CA ASN A 29 -4.56 -15.42 14.38
C ASN A 29 -5.98 -14.83 14.52
N ASP A 30 -6.11 -13.80 15.33
CA ASP A 30 -7.36 -13.11 15.66
C ASP A 30 -7.43 -11.68 15.10
N TYR A 31 -6.35 -11.21 14.46
CA TYR A 31 -6.24 -9.94 13.76
C TYR A 31 -5.52 -10.10 12.43
N GLU A 32 -5.94 -9.28 11.48
CA GLU A 32 -5.19 -9.04 10.24
C GLU A 32 -4.05 -8.06 10.48
N ILE A 33 -2.92 -8.25 9.81
CA ILE A 33 -1.79 -7.33 9.90
C ILE A 33 -1.22 -6.99 8.54
N SER A 34 -0.66 -5.81 8.45
CA SER A 34 0.19 -5.38 7.35
C SER A 34 1.44 -4.69 7.89
N VAL A 35 2.57 -4.95 7.23
CA VAL A 35 3.87 -4.46 7.64
C VAL A 35 4.53 -3.74 6.46
N THR A 36 5.14 -2.62 6.73
CA THR A 36 5.97 -1.90 5.76
C THR A 36 7.19 -1.27 6.43
N HIS A 37 8.22 -1.06 5.65
CA HIS A 37 9.41 -0.34 6.11
C HIS A 37 10.08 0.38 4.93
N SER A 38 10.52 1.59 5.20
CA SER A 38 11.41 2.37 4.33
C SER A 38 12.32 3.18 5.24
N PHE A 39 13.60 2.83 5.27
CA PHE A 39 14.54 3.43 6.24
C PHE A 39 14.45 4.96 6.27
N PRO A 40 14.37 5.59 7.45
CA PRO A 40 14.50 5.01 8.80
C PRO A 40 13.17 4.52 9.43
N TYR A 41 12.09 4.45 8.67
CA TYR A 41 10.75 4.18 9.17
C TYR A 41 10.33 2.73 9.03
N ALA A 42 9.47 2.29 9.93
CA ALA A 42 8.72 1.05 9.85
C ALA A 42 7.32 1.28 10.40
N ALA A 43 6.33 0.59 9.85
CA ALA A 43 4.96 0.66 10.31
C ALA A 43 4.34 -0.74 10.38
N LEU A 44 3.40 -0.87 11.32
CA LEU A 44 2.58 -2.06 11.53
C LEU A 44 1.12 -1.62 11.63
N ALA A 45 0.27 -2.17 10.81
CA ALA A 45 -1.19 -2.05 10.94
C ALA A 45 -1.75 -3.33 11.54
N ILE A 46 -2.72 -3.17 12.44
CA ILE A 46 -3.46 -4.27 13.08
C ILE A 46 -4.95 -3.95 12.93
N SER A 47 -5.72 -4.90 12.42
CA SER A 47 -7.14 -4.69 12.13
C SER A 47 -7.94 -5.97 12.33
N LYS A 48 -9.25 -5.84 12.53
CA LYS A 48 -10.18 -6.98 12.44
C LYS A 48 -10.51 -7.35 10.99
N ASN A 49 -10.35 -6.41 10.07
CA ASN A 49 -10.59 -6.58 8.65
C ASN A 49 -9.25 -6.58 7.88
N LYS A 50 -9.30 -7.03 6.65
CA LYS A 50 -8.15 -6.96 5.74
C LYS A 50 -7.63 -5.52 5.66
N ILE A 51 -6.32 -5.37 5.74
CA ILE A 51 -5.64 -4.08 5.71
C ILE A 51 -4.30 -4.20 4.98
N GLY A 52 -3.96 -3.20 4.20
CA GLY A 52 -2.66 -3.09 3.54
C GLY A 52 -2.05 -1.73 3.78
N ILE A 53 -0.78 -1.68 4.11
CA ILE A 53 -0.03 -0.43 4.28
C ILE A 53 1.27 -0.44 3.50
N ASP A 54 1.66 0.74 3.07
CA ASP A 54 2.94 0.94 2.41
C ASP A 54 3.54 2.31 2.75
N ILE A 55 4.86 2.40 2.73
CA ILE A 55 5.61 3.63 2.94
C ILE A 55 6.69 3.76 1.86
N GLU A 56 6.67 4.88 1.13
CA GLU A 56 7.58 5.14 0.02
C GLU A 56 8.19 6.55 0.10
N PRO A 57 9.50 6.68 -0.11
CA PRO A 57 10.10 8.00 -0.25
C PRO A 57 9.74 8.62 -1.60
N PHE A 58 9.57 9.93 -1.64
CA PHE A 58 9.48 10.66 -2.90
C PHE A 58 10.86 10.69 -3.57
N ASN A 59 10.96 10.02 -4.72
CA ASN A 59 12.19 9.94 -5.47
C ASN A 59 11.89 9.96 -6.97
N SER A 60 12.59 10.80 -7.71
CA SER A 60 12.42 10.94 -9.17
C SER A 60 12.65 9.65 -9.96
N LYS A 61 13.36 8.68 -9.38
CA LYS A 61 13.56 7.36 -10.01
C LYS A 61 12.24 6.61 -10.25
N ILE A 62 11.16 6.97 -9.55
CA ILE A 62 9.84 6.35 -9.76
C ILE A 62 9.37 6.48 -11.21
N ALA A 63 9.69 7.60 -11.87
CA ALA A 63 9.34 7.83 -13.27
C ALA A 63 9.96 6.79 -14.23
N ARG A 64 11.11 6.23 -13.88
CA ARG A 64 11.80 5.20 -14.71
C ARG A 64 11.08 3.86 -14.72
N ILE A 65 10.33 3.56 -13.66
CA ILE A 65 9.64 2.28 -13.50
C ILE A 65 8.13 2.38 -13.71
N GLN A 66 7.61 3.56 -14.07
CA GLN A 66 6.16 3.76 -14.23
C GLN A 66 5.52 2.78 -15.22
N HIS A 67 6.24 2.35 -16.24
CA HIS A 67 5.76 1.38 -17.22
C HIS A 67 5.39 0.01 -16.61
N LYS A 68 5.88 -0.29 -15.40
CA LYS A 68 5.62 -1.55 -14.68
C LYS A 68 4.29 -1.52 -13.92
N PHE A 69 3.80 -0.34 -13.55
CA PHE A 69 2.63 -0.22 -12.68
C PHE A 69 1.55 0.73 -13.18
N LEU A 70 1.89 1.74 -13.98
CA LEU A 70 0.96 2.77 -14.41
C LEU A 70 0.09 2.29 -15.59
N GLN A 71 -1.23 2.43 -15.46
CA GLN A 71 -2.19 2.26 -16.55
C GLN A 71 -2.31 3.56 -17.35
N GLU A 72 -2.75 3.44 -18.61
CA GLU A 72 -2.96 4.60 -19.47
C GLU A 72 -3.98 5.58 -18.88
N GLU A 73 -5.10 5.06 -18.38
CA GLU A 73 -6.16 5.83 -17.75
C GLU A 73 -5.66 6.60 -16.51
N GLU A 74 -4.75 6.00 -15.74
CA GLU A 74 -4.16 6.64 -14.57
C GLU A 74 -3.24 7.81 -14.95
N SER A 75 -2.60 7.74 -16.12
CA SER A 75 -1.75 8.82 -16.61
C SER A 75 -2.51 10.12 -16.90
N HIS A 76 -3.81 10.04 -17.19
CA HIS A 76 -4.62 11.18 -17.57
C HIS A 76 -4.90 12.16 -16.44
N PHE A 77 -4.87 11.73 -15.19
CA PHE A 77 -5.08 12.64 -14.07
C PHE A 77 -3.79 13.10 -13.37
N ILE A 78 -2.62 12.70 -13.87
CA ILE A 78 -1.34 13.13 -13.33
C ILE A 78 -1.03 14.57 -13.75
N GLU A 79 -0.87 15.45 -12.78
CA GLU A 79 -0.39 16.82 -13.03
C GLU A 79 1.13 16.80 -13.26
N LYS A 80 1.57 17.29 -14.42
CA LYS A 80 2.99 17.22 -14.84
C LYS A 80 3.97 17.84 -13.84
N ASN A 81 3.59 18.95 -13.22
CA ASN A 81 4.43 19.62 -12.23
C ASN A 81 4.50 18.92 -10.87
N LYS A 82 3.69 17.86 -10.70
CA LYS A 82 3.62 17.03 -9.48
C LYS A 82 3.79 15.53 -9.79
N GLU A 83 4.38 15.22 -10.93
CA GLU A 83 4.47 13.84 -11.45
C GLU A 83 5.05 12.86 -10.43
N VAL A 84 6.17 13.20 -9.80
CA VAL A 84 6.82 12.32 -8.80
C VAL A 84 5.87 12.00 -7.65
N ALA A 85 5.11 12.99 -7.16
CA ALA A 85 4.16 12.77 -6.08
C ALA A 85 3.00 11.85 -6.50
N TYR A 86 2.39 12.09 -7.66
CA TYR A 86 1.34 11.22 -8.19
C TYR A 86 1.81 9.78 -8.40
N LEU A 87 2.95 9.60 -9.06
CA LEU A 87 3.51 8.27 -9.32
C LEU A 87 3.85 7.53 -8.03
N THR A 88 4.39 8.22 -7.04
CA THR A 88 4.71 7.63 -5.73
C THR A 88 3.43 7.19 -5.01
N VAL A 89 2.38 8.01 -5.02
CA VAL A 89 1.09 7.65 -4.42
C VAL A 89 0.48 6.43 -5.13
N ILE A 90 0.44 6.43 -6.46
CA ILE A 90 -0.11 5.30 -7.24
C ILE A 90 0.68 4.01 -6.95
N TRP A 91 2.00 4.07 -6.94
CA TRP A 91 2.87 2.95 -6.62
C TRP A 91 2.58 2.40 -5.21
N SER A 92 2.61 3.27 -4.21
CA SER A 92 2.39 2.91 -2.81
C SER A 92 0.99 2.31 -2.57
N LEU A 93 -0.05 2.87 -3.22
CA LEU A 93 -1.40 2.32 -3.18
C LEU A 93 -1.47 0.90 -3.76
N LYS A 94 -0.82 0.67 -4.89
CA LYS A 94 -0.78 -0.66 -5.52
C LYS A 94 0.00 -1.68 -4.69
N GLU A 95 1.08 -1.27 -4.04
CA GLU A 95 1.80 -2.11 -3.08
C GLU A 95 0.94 -2.45 -1.85
N SER A 96 0.18 -1.49 -1.32
CA SER A 96 -0.77 -1.72 -0.23
C SER A 96 -1.89 -2.69 -0.63
N LEU A 97 -2.44 -2.52 -1.83
CA LEU A 97 -3.46 -3.42 -2.40
C LEU A 97 -2.92 -4.84 -2.60
N TYR A 98 -1.71 -4.98 -3.08
CA TYR A 98 -1.05 -6.27 -3.24
C TYR A 98 -0.93 -7.01 -1.90
N LYS A 99 -0.60 -6.29 -0.82
CA LYS A 99 -0.52 -6.85 0.53
C LYS A 99 -1.88 -7.32 1.07
N ILE A 100 -2.97 -6.67 0.70
CA ILE A 100 -4.33 -7.11 1.07
C ILE A 100 -4.76 -8.34 0.29
N HIS A 101 -4.51 -8.34 -1.01
CA HIS A 101 -5.17 -9.28 -1.91
C HIS A 101 -4.50 -10.64 -1.94
N HIS A 102 -3.22 -10.75 -1.65
CA HIS A 102 -2.42 -12.00 -1.59
C HIS A 102 -2.75 -13.02 -2.68
N SER A 103 -3.18 -12.54 -3.83
CA SER A 103 -3.73 -13.38 -4.87
C SER A 103 -2.69 -13.71 -5.94
N ASN A 104 -3.11 -14.51 -6.90
CA ASN A 104 -2.39 -14.73 -8.14
C ASN A 104 -2.28 -13.47 -9.04
N TYR A 105 -2.78 -12.33 -8.57
CA TYR A 105 -2.73 -11.04 -9.25
C TYR A 105 -1.39 -10.36 -8.98
N TRP A 106 -0.41 -10.76 -9.74
CA TRP A 106 0.96 -10.28 -9.56
C TRP A 106 1.33 -9.08 -10.44
N SER A 107 0.47 -8.69 -11.39
CA SER A 107 0.73 -7.51 -12.23
C SER A 107 0.06 -6.26 -11.65
N LEU A 108 0.87 -5.37 -11.08
CA LEU A 108 0.40 -4.09 -10.56
C LEU A 108 -0.24 -3.21 -11.65
N LYS A 109 0.20 -3.37 -12.89
CA LYS A 109 -0.36 -2.64 -14.03
C LYS A 109 -1.71 -3.19 -14.48
N LYS A 110 -1.87 -4.51 -14.56
CA LYS A 110 -3.06 -5.14 -15.15
C LYS A 110 -4.21 -5.28 -14.17
N HIS A 111 -3.91 -5.60 -12.92
CA HIS A 111 -4.92 -6.05 -11.95
C HIS A 111 -5.28 -5.00 -10.90
N TYR A 112 -4.47 -3.97 -10.76
CA TYR A 112 -4.63 -2.95 -9.73
C TYR A 112 -4.88 -1.59 -10.36
N GLU A 113 -6.00 -0.99 -10.02
CA GLU A 113 -6.43 0.30 -10.56
C GLU A 113 -6.61 1.30 -9.43
N VAL A 114 -6.05 2.48 -9.61
CA VAL A 114 -6.25 3.62 -8.74
C VAL A 114 -7.19 4.60 -9.45
N LYS A 115 -8.31 4.92 -8.83
CA LYS A 115 -9.26 5.88 -9.40
C LYS A 115 -8.70 7.31 -9.36
N PRO A 116 -9.15 8.20 -10.24
CA PRO A 116 -8.68 9.57 -10.27
C PRO A 116 -8.75 10.24 -8.89
N PHE A 117 -7.68 10.94 -8.54
CA PHE A 117 -7.58 11.71 -7.29
C PHE A 117 -6.79 13.01 -7.51
N ARG A 118 -6.87 13.88 -6.52
CA ARG A 118 -6.06 15.10 -6.43
C ARG A 118 -5.22 15.05 -5.16
N LEU A 119 -4.04 15.67 -5.20
CA LEU A 119 -3.13 15.69 -4.06
C LEU A 119 -3.53 16.67 -2.95
N ASP A 120 -4.74 17.21 -3.01
CA ASP A 120 -5.29 18.09 -1.96
C ASP A 120 -5.67 17.27 -0.74
N PHE A 121 -5.47 17.83 0.44
CA PHE A 121 -5.72 17.16 1.71
C PHE A 121 -7.07 17.56 2.32
N PRO A 122 -7.78 16.67 3.06
CA PRO A 122 -7.59 15.24 3.15
C PRO A 122 -8.10 14.55 1.89
N PHE A 123 -7.43 13.51 1.42
CA PHE A 123 -7.92 12.80 0.26
C PHE A 123 -8.12 11.32 0.52
N ASN A 124 -9.28 10.83 0.11
CA ASN A 124 -9.64 9.43 0.07
C ASN A 124 -9.65 8.99 -1.38
N ILE A 125 -9.07 7.85 -1.66
CA ILE A 125 -8.92 7.32 -3.00
C ILE A 125 -9.63 5.98 -3.07
N LEU A 126 -10.41 5.78 -4.13
CA LEU A 126 -10.95 4.47 -4.45
C LEU A 126 -9.95 3.69 -5.29
N CYS A 127 -9.77 2.43 -4.94
CA CYS A 127 -8.91 1.51 -5.65
C CYS A 127 -9.68 0.25 -6.01
N ARG A 128 -9.28 -0.40 -7.09
CA ARG A 128 -9.90 -1.64 -7.53
C ARG A 128 -8.83 -2.69 -7.82
N VAL A 129 -9.08 -3.90 -7.36
CA VAL A 129 -8.33 -5.09 -7.77
C VAL A 129 -9.26 -5.94 -8.62
N HIS A 130 -8.88 -6.27 -9.83
CA HIS A 130 -9.75 -6.98 -10.75
C HIS A 130 -8.99 -7.88 -11.73
N ASP A 131 -9.67 -8.91 -12.16
CA ASP A 131 -9.35 -9.71 -13.33
C ASP A 131 -10.62 -9.94 -14.15
N ASP A 132 -10.61 -10.92 -15.05
CA ASP A 132 -11.77 -11.26 -15.90
C ASP A 132 -12.97 -11.80 -15.10
N LYS A 133 -12.79 -12.20 -13.84
CA LYS A 133 -13.81 -12.88 -13.02
C LYS A 133 -14.19 -12.13 -11.75
N VAL A 134 -13.27 -11.37 -11.18
CA VAL A 134 -13.41 -10.74 -9.87
C VAL A 134 -13.12 -9.26 -9.98
N SER A 135 -13.86 -8.46 -9.23
CA SER A 135 -13.65 -7.02 -9.10
C SER A 135 -13.95 -6.60 -7.66
N ASP A 136 -12.91 -6.30 -6.90
CA ASP A 136 -13.00 -5.86 -5.51
C ASP A 136 -12.62 -4.39 -5.37
N LEU A 137 -13.45 -3.64 -4.65
CA LEU A 137 -13.23 -2.22 -4.37
C LEU A 137 -12.69 -2.05 -2.96
N TYR A 138 -11.75 -1.11 -2.83
CA TYR A 138 -11.12 -0.73 -1.58
C TYR A 138 -11.10 0.78 -1.42
N LYS A 139 -11.12 1.21 -0.16
CA LYS A 139 -10.87 2.62 0.20
C LYS A 139 -9.44 2.80 0.64
N ALA A 140 -8.84 3.89 0.23
CA ALA A 140 -7.48 4.21 0.56
C ALA A 140 -7.37 5.59 1.19
N ARG A 141 -6.48 5.71 2.16
CA ARG A 141 -6.05 6.98 2.76
C ARG A 141 -4.58 7.17 2.47
N VAL A 142 -4.21 8.40 2.25
CA VAL A 142 -2.82 8.78 1.95
C VAL A 142 -2.41 9.90 2.88
N GLU A 143 -1.24 9.76 3.47
CA GLU A 143 -0.62 10.78 4.31
C GLU A 143 0.80 11.06 3.84
N PHE A 144 1.17 12.33 3.87
CA PHE A 144 2.54 12.77 3.60
C PHE A 144 3.19 13.23 4.90
N PHE A 145 4.39 12.76 5.13
CA PHE A 145 5.21 13.25 6.23
C PHE A 145 6.67 13.30 5.79
N GLU A 146 7.34 14.37 6.11
CA GLU A 146 8.70 14.61 5.63
C GLU A 146 8.78 14.41 4.10
N ASN A 147 9.67 13.55 3.64
CA ASN A 147 9.80 13.20 2.22
C ASN A 147 9.22 11.80 1.92
N TYR A 148 8.14 11.40 2.60
CA TYR A 148 7.53 10.09 2.47
C TYR A 148 6.03 10.17 2.21
N CYS A 149 5.56 9.20 1.44
CA CYS A 149 4.16 8.87 1.25
C CYS A 149 3.83 7.62 2.09
N PHE A 150 2.78 7.67 2.88
CA PHE A 150 2.23 6.54 3.62
C PHE A 150 0.82 6.27 3.15
N THR A 151 0.54 5.03 2.77
CA THR A 151 -0.78 4.62 2.28
C THR A 151 -1.37 3.53 3.16
N ILE A 152 -2.68 3.63 3.37
CA ILE A 152 -3.49 2.65 4.10
C ILE A 152 -4.68 2.30 3.23
N VAL A 153 -4.88 1.02 2.98
CA VAL A 153 -5.99 0.48 2.18
C VAL A 153 -6.76 -0.54 3.01
N ASP A 154 -8.09 -0.41 3.04
CA ASP A 154 -9.02 -1.29 3.77
C ASP A 154 -10.35 -1.50 3.02
#